data_bead35a5e1b0717d44cc523d62fb2e17
#
_entry.id   bead35a5e1b0717d44cc523d62fb2e17
#
_cell.length_a   1.000
_cell.length_b   1.000
_cell.length_c   1.000
_cell.angle_alpha   90.00
_cell.angle_beta   90.00
_cell.angle_gamma   90.00
#
_symmetry.space_group_name_H-M   'P 1'
#
loop_
_entity.id
_entity.type
_entity.pdbx_description
1 polymer ?
#
loop_
_entity_poly.entity_id
_entity_poly.type
_entity_poly.pdbx_seq_one_letter_code
_entity_poly.pdbx_strand_id
1 'polypeptide(L)'
;AFSPDISFTVSGLRSSVVNEIAEVVTVEGAEYRFVDISVTSQAEVSFCALNGVMNTAGRAEQVSDGSVLVFWLCTNSSIPAFTDVVIALDITNLATEQPAANLSIRVDAPVVDFELDRALTVASIDFLGVTDGASPFRVMPPRWSTSKISQSVPFPGAANTLSVLLQSTIDLQGSDVSTITITNISGAFVEEDWVDVRVVKDGVQVAGALFCEGGSDSSSSGRWRADTGDLVLSVCEREVFEAISEYEVHFTVTNPQAAQLSPSVFIEASGTATFAKQSLAGLDGSEADVFGVAGGADALFVMIPAFETRSIAQSNFFSGKQNLITATIMTNIDLASEHDS
;
A
#
# COMPACT_ATOMS: atom_id res chain seq x y z
N ALA A 1 -16.73 31.50 42.31
CA ALA A 1 -16.14 31.32 40.97
C ALA A 1 -14.73 30.77 41.15
N PHE A 2 -14.55 29.52 40.85
CA PHE A 2 -13.23 28.91 40.79
C PHE A 2 -12.64 29.33 39.44
N SER A 3 -11.63 30.15 39.44
CA SER A 3 -10.78 30.34 38.27
C SER A 3 -9.65 29.32 38.37
N PRO A 4 -9.48 28.41 37.44
CA PRO A 4 -8.30 27.57 37.43
C PRO A 4 -7.08 28.44 37.18
N ASP A 5 -6.07 28.26 37.99
CA ASP A 5 -4.91 29.13 37.95
C ASP A 5 -3.94 28.75 36.84
N ILE A 6 -4.04 27.57 36.23
CA ILE A 6 -3.12 27.11 35.19
C ILE A 6 -3.88 26.38 34.07
N SER A 7 -3.75 26.90 32.84
CA SER A 7 -4.26 26.26 31.62
C SER A 7 -3.15 25.88 30.65
N PHE A 8 -3.41 24.84 29.89
CA PHE A 8 -2.56 24.35 28.81
C PHE A 8 -3.34 24.41 27.52
N THR A 9 -2.73 25.02 26.50
CA THR A 9 -3.30 25.11 25.17
C THR A 9 -2.38 24.41 24.19
N VAL A 10 -2.85 23.35 23.53
CA VAL A 10 -2.14 22.68 22.44
C VAL A 10 -2.78 23.12 21.13
N SER A 11 -1.97 23.70 20.24
CA SER A 11 -2.39 24.22 18.94
C SER A 11 -1.65 23.56 17.77
N GLY A 12 -2.19 23.72 16.58
CA GLY A 12 -1.65 23.12 15.36
C GLY A 12 -2.22 21.75 15.04
N LEU A 13 -3.23 21.29 15.78
CA LEU A 13 -4.00 20.10 15.45
C LEU A 13 -4.71 20.38 14.11
N ARG A 14 -4.27 19.74 13.07
CA ARG A 14 -5.01 19.81 11.78
C ARG A 14 -6.26 18.94 11.91
N SER A 15 -7.31 19.30 11.23
CA SER A 15 -8.69 18.78 11.28
C SER A 15 -8.84 17.23 11.20
N SER A 16 -7.96 16.51 11.90
CA SER A 16 -8.18 15.12 12.26
C SER A 16 -9.38 15.10 13.18
N VAL A 17 -10.37 14.36 12.81
CA VAL A 17 -11.56 14.17 13.64
C VAL A 17 -11.08 13.51 14.92
N VAL A 18 -11.09 14.23 16.03
CA VAL A 18 -11.09 13.60 17.35
C VAL A 18 -12.39 12.83 17.41
N ASN A 19 -12.34 11.52 17.26
CA ASN A 19 -13.50 10.71 16.89
C ASN A 19 -14.49 10.51 18.03
N GLU A 20 -14.11 10.79 19.23
CA GLU A 20 -15.03 10.68 20.35
C GLU A 20 -15.11 12.02 21.04
N ILE A 21 -16.02 12.85 20.56
CA ILE A 21 -16.58 13.90 21.39
C ILE A 21 -17.26 13.15 22.53
N ALA A 22 -16.59 13.07 23.67
CA ALA A 22 -17.09 12.37 24.85
C ALA A 22 -18.39 13.04 25.33
N GLU A 23 -18.51 14.37 25.15
CA GLU A 23 -19.68 15.13 25.52
C GLU A 23 -19.75 16.46 24.78
N VAL A 24 -20.95 16.87 24.40
CA VAL A 24 -21.26 18.23 23.91
C VAL A 24 -22.17 18.89 24.94
N VAL A 25 -21.73 20.00 25.50
CA VAL A 25 -22.48 20.75 26.50
C VAL A 25 -22.77 22.15 25.95
N THR A 26 -24.06 22.54 25.98
CA THR A 26 -24.47 23.89 25.59
C THR A 26 -24.68 24.74 26.85
N VAL A 27 -23.94 25.82 26.98
CA VAL A 27 -24.07 26.78 28.08
C VAL A 27 -24.31 28.17 27.50
N GLU A 28 -25.40 28.81 27.90
CA GLU A 28 -25.79 30.15 27.44
C GLU A 28 -25.77 30.33 25.91
N GLY A 29 -26.04 29.21 25.15
CA GLY A 29 -26.03 29.20 23.69
C GLY A 29 -24.68 28.92 23.04
N ALA A 30 -23.61 28.78 23.81
CA ALA A 30 -22.30 28.33 23.32
C ALA A 30 -22.16 26.79 23.43
N GLU A 31 -21.67 26.17 22.38
CA GLU A 31 -21.41 24.73 22.34
C GLU A 31 -19.96 24.44 22.72
N TYR A 32 -19.77 23.60 23.72
CA TYR A 32 -18.48 23.10 24.19
C TYR A 32 -18.33 21.63 23.86
N ARG A 33 -17.21 21.25 23.26
CA ARG A 33 -16.89 19.88 22.86
C ARG A 33 -15.76 19.37 23.72
N PHE A 34 -15.98 18.25 24.38
CA PHE A 34 -15.01 17.63 25.26
C PHE A 34 -14.51 16.32 24.70
N VAL A 35 -13.22 16.07 24.86
CA VAL A 35 -12.55 14.83 24.47
C VAL A 35 -11.92 14.20 25.70
N ASP A 36 -11.94 12.88 25.79
CA ASP A 36 -11.29 12.16 26.86
C ASP A 36 -9.76 12.14 26.63
N ILE A 37 -9.02 12.37 27.70
CA ILE A 37 -7.57 12.27 27.73
C ILE A 37 -7.14 11.31 28.83
N SER A 38 -6.13 10.49 28.57
CA SER A 38 -5.47 9.70 29.60
C SER A 38 -4.18 10.39 30.05
N VAL A 39 -3.91 10.34 31.34
CA VAL A 39 -2.73 10.97 31.95
C VAL A 39 -1.93 9.92 32.70
N THR A 40 -0.64 9.82 32.37
CA THR A 40 0.31 8.97 33.08
C THR A 40 1.44 9.81 33.62
N SER A 41 1.64 9.75 34.95
CA SER A 41 2.71 10.48 35.61
C SER A 41 3.15 9.72 36.88
N GLN A 42 4.38 9.98 37.33
CA GLN A 42 4.88 9.50 38.63
C GLN A 42 4.23 10.21 39.83
N ALA A 43 3.63 11.38 39.59
CA ALA A 43 2.88 12.16 40.57
C ALA A 43 1.38 12.06 40.27
N GLU A 44 0.54 12.29 41.26
CA GLU A 44 -0.91 12.40 41.09
C GLU A 44 -1.26 13.70 40.34
N VAL A 45 -1.14 13.68 39.03
CA VAL A 45 -1.48 14.80 38.15
C VAL A 45 -2.83 14.52 37.51
N SER A 46 -3.74 15.45 37.59
CA SER A 46 -5.04 15.37 36.92
C SER A 46 -5.33 16.64 36.15
N PHE A 47 -5.78 16.50 34.91
CA PHE A 47 -6.26 17.59 34.07
C PHE A 47 -7.78 17.53 33.96
N CYS A 48 -8.37 18.71 33.85
CA CYS A 48 -9.81 18.90 33.78
C CYS A 48 -10.18 19.78 32.58
N ALA A 49 -11.33 19.53 31.99
CA ALA A 49 -11.97 20.50 31.12
C ALA A 49 -12.82 21.45 31.97
N LEU A 50 -12.74 22.74 31.69
CA LEU A 50 -13.47 23.78 32.43
C LEU A 50 -14.31 24.62 31.49
N ASN A 51 -15.61 24.57 31.69
CA ASN A 51 -16.56 25.46 31.02
C ASN A 51 -17.30 26.40 31.97
N GLY A 52 -16.76 26.61 33.20
CA GLY A 52 -17.43 27.37 34.24
C GLY A 52 -18.59 26.62 34.94
N VAL A 53 -19.00 25.47 34.43
CA VAL A 53 -20.13 24.68 34.95
C VAL A 53 -19.67 23.32 35.44
N MET A 54 -18.69 22.68 34.77
CA MET A 54 -18.19 21.35 35.11
C MET A 54 -16.68 21.33 35.25
N ASN A 55 -16.21 20.61 36.28
CA ASN A 55 -14.80 20.29 36.46
C ASN A 55 -14.69 18.75 36.38
N THR A 56 -14.47 18.24 35.18
CA THR A 56 -14.43 16.81 34.90
C THR A 56 -12.99 16.39 34.63
N ALA A 57 -12.43 15.56 35.51
CA ALA A 57 -11.09 15.02 35.35
C ALA A 57 -10.98 14.08 34.13
N GLY A 58 -9.80 14.08 33.50
CA GLY A 58 -9.52 13.25 32.35
C GLY A 58 -10.11 13.78 31.04
N ARG A 59 -10.42 15.08 30.95
CA ARG A 59 -10.98 15.70 29.74
C ARG A 59 -10.24 16.95 29.30
N ALA A 60 -10.20 17.18 28.00
CA ALA A 60 -9.78 18.41 27.35
C ALA A 60 -10.95 19.02 26.57
N GLU A 61 -10.97 20.35 26.47
CA GLU A 61 -11.91 21.07 25.64
C GLU A 61 -11.33 21.23 24.23
N GLN A 62 -12.12 20.88 23.21
CA GLN A 62 -11.79 21.10 21.81
C GLN A 62 -12.35 22.44 21.35
N VAL A 63 -11.49 23.35 20.91
CA VAL A 63 -11.88 24.66 20.39
C VAL A 63 -11.36 24.86 18.97
N SER A 64 -11.83 25.91 18.32
CA SER A 64 -11.40 26.32 16.97
C SER A 64 -11.49 25.20 15.94
N ASP A 65 -12.68 24.61 15.75
CA ASP A 65 -12.97 23.54 14.79
C ASP A 65 -12.05 22.32 14.93
N GLY A 66 -11.58 22.05 16.15
CA GLY A 66 -10.75 20.91 16.45
C GLY A 66 -9.24 21.12 16.30
N SER A 67 -8.81 22.34 15.96
CA SER A 67 -7.40 22.66 15.79
C SER A 67 -6.66 22.99 17.08
N VAL A 68 -7.39 23.13 18.18
CA VAL A 68 -6.85 23.50 19.50
C VAL A 68 -7.50 22.64 20.58
N LEU A 69 -6.68 22.13 21.51
CA LEU A 69 -7.11 21.50 22.74
C LEU A 69 -6.72 22.37 23.95
N VAL A 70 -7.65 22.58 24.86
CA VAL A 70 -7.43 23.31 26.11
C VAL A 70 -7.78 22.43 27.29
N PHE A 71 -6.90 22.33 28.24
CA PHE A 71 -7.11 21.63 29.48
C PHE A 71 -6.45 22.35 30.65
N TRP A 72 -7.02 22.19 31.83
CA TRP A 72 -6.58 22.87 33.03
C TRP A 72 -6.11 21.87 34.06
N LEU A 73 -5.18 22.29 34.90
CA LEU A 73 -4.84 21.52 36.08
C LEU A 73 -6.04 21.47 37.01
N CYS A 74 -6.48 20.25 37.39
CA CYS A 74 -7.62 20.12 38.31
C CYS A 74 -7.31 20.74 39.67
N THR A 75 -8.34 21.17 40.39
CA THR A 75 -8.20 21.67 41.78
C THR A 75 -7.48 20.63 42.65
N ASN A 76 -6.49 21.05 43.42
CA ASN A 76 -5.59 20.24 44.22
C ASN A 76 -4.62 19.33 43.46
N SER A 77 -4.48 19.50 42.16
CA SER A 77 -3.46 18.82 41.38
C SER A 77 -2.26 19.75 41.18
N SER A 78 -1.06 19.18 41.09
CA SER A 78 0.17 19.93 40.81
C SER A 78 1.13 19.12 39.97
N ILE A 79 1.92 19.79 39.14
CA ILE A 79 3.01 19.16 38.41
C ILE A 79 4.30 19.50 39.14
N PRO A 80 4.94 18.56 39.84
CA PRO A 80 6.23 18.81 40.46
C PRO A 80 7.32 19.11 39.42
N ALA A 81 8.29 19.90 39.77
CA ALA A 81 9.43 20.16 38.91
C ALA A 81 10.16 18.84 38.57
N PHE A 82 10.65 18.74 37.34
CA PHE A 82 11.36 17.55 36.83
C PHE A 82 10.53 16.27 36.83
N THR A 83 9.22 16.38 36.72
CA THR A 83 8.30 15.25 36.60
C THR A 83 7.77 15.17 35.18
N ASP A 84 7.92 14.00 34.57
CA ASP A 84 7.32 13.71 33.26
C ASP A 84 5.82 13.49 33.40
N VAL A 85 5.06 14.16 32.54
CA VAL A 85 3.62 13.98 32.42
C VAL A 85 3.30 13.59 30.98
N VAL A 86 2.78 12.40 30.78
CA VAL A 86 2.35 11.90 29.46
C VAL A 86 0.85 12.08 29.35
N ILE A 87 0.43 12.83 28.32
CA ILE A 87 -0.98 13.01 27.98
C ILE A 87 -1.22 12.30 26.65
N ALA A 88 -2.17 11.39 26.63
CA ALA A 88 -2.56 10.67 25.42
C ALA A 88 -4.04 10.89 25.11
N LEU A 89 -4.36 10.95 23.84
CA LEU A 89 -5.72 11.02 23.32
C LEU A 89 -5.83 10.16 22.06
N ASP A 90 -6.97 9.55 21.87
CA ASP A 90 -7.26 8.75 20.69
C ASP A 90 -7.87 9.63 19.60
N ILE A 91 -7.33 9.49 18.41
CA ILE A 91 -7.81 10.20 17.21
C ILE A 91 -8.00 9.21 16.06
N THR A 92 -8.91 9.53 15.14
CA THR A 92 -8.97 8.86 13.84
C THR A 92 -8.29 9.70 12.77
N ASN A 93 -7.37 9.10 12.06
CA ASN A 93 -6.72 9.76 10.93
C ASN A 93 -7.71 10.05 9.80
N LEU A 94 -7.48 11.13 9.07
CA LEU A 94 -8.24 11.42 7.85
C LEU A 94 -8.02 10.33 6.80
N ALA A 95 -9.00 10.15 5.93
CA ALA A 95 -8.89 9.22 4.80
C ALA A 95 -7.94 9.72 3.69
N THR A 96 -7.57 11.00 3.73
CA THR A 96 -6.70 11.65 2.74
C THR A 96 -5.30 11.84 3.27
N GLU A 97 -4.31 11.77 2.38
CA GLU A 97 -2.92 12.05 2.71
C GLU A 97 -2.76 13.45 3.29
N GLN A 98 -1.98 13.54 4.38
CA GLN A 98 -1.59 14.82 4.95
C GLN A 98 -0.16 14.78 5.51
N PRO A 99 0.59 15.88 5.42
CA PRO A 99 1.89 15.99 6.06
C PRO A 99 1.75 16.10 7.58
N ALA A 100 2.83 15.79 8.30
CA ALA A 100 2.93 16.01 9.74
C ALA A 100 2.58 17.45 10.15
N ALA A 101 1.95 17.59 11.31
CA ALA A 101 1.61 18.90 11.87
C ALA A 101 2.74 19.45 12.73
N ASN A 102 2.92 20.78 12.69
CA ASN A 102 3.72 21.47 13.67
C ASN A 102 2.83 21.80 14.88
N LEU A 103 3.12 21.16 15.99
CA LEU A 103 2.37 21.34 17.23
C LEU A 103 3.09 22.31 18.15
N SER A 104 2.35 23.15 18.86
CA SER A 104 2.87 23.96 19.95
C SER A 104 2.03 23.78 21.21
N ILE A 105 2.66 23.96 22.35
CA ILE A 105 2.01 23.98 23.66
C ILE A 105 2.27 25.32 24.33
N ARG A 106 1.20 25.90 24.85
CA ARG A 106 1.24 27.13 25.65
C ARG A 106 0.73 26.84 27.06
N VAL A 107 1.38 27.38 28.05
CA VAL A 107 0.95 27.33 29.43
C VAL A 107 0.66 28.75 29.91
N ASP A 108 -0.52 28.98 30.41
CA ASP A 108 -0.93 30.23 31.06
C ASP A 108 -1.06 29.98 32.55
N ALA A 109 -0.24 30.64 33.35
CA ALA A 109 -0.22 30.52 34.81
C ALA A 109 -0.20 31.91 35.45
N PRO A 110 -1.24 32.33 36.19
CA PRO A 110 -1.37 33.69 36.69
C PRO A 110 -0.39 34.06 37.82
N VAL A 111 0.22 33.09 38.47
CA VAL A 111 1.15 33.32 39.61
C VAL A 111 2.61 33.59 39.17
N VAL A 112 2.93 33.22 37.93
CA VAL A 112 4.22 33.44 37.29
C VAL A 112 3.88 34.06 35.95
N ASP A 113 4.37 35.27 35.68
CA ASP A 113 4.24 35.93 34.37
C ASP A 113 5.03 35.11 33.32
N PHE A 114 4.48 33.93 32.97
CA PHE A 114 5.16 32.84 32.33
C PHE A 114 4.32 32.34 31.15
N GLU A 115 4.41 33.06 30.07
CA GLU A 115 3.92 32.64 28.78
C GLU A 115 4.97 31.75 28.13
N LEU A 116 4.77 30.44 28.21
CA LEU A 116 5.56 29.46 27.47
C LEU A 116 4.80 29.02 26.26
N ASP A 117 5.02 29.63 25.13
CA ASP A 117 4.67 29.08 23.84
C ASP A 117 5.89 28.37 23.27
N ARG A 118 5.83 27.08 23.15
CA ARG A 118 6.93 26.25 22.67
C ARG A 118 6.42 25.25 21.61
N ALA A 119 7.15 25.20 20.49
CA ALA A 119 6.99 24.10 19.56
C ALA A 119 7.29 22.78 20.26
N LEU A 120 6.40 21.81 20.10
CA LEU A 120 6.66 20.45 20.54
C LEU A 120 7.71 19.81 19.65
N THR A 121 8.71 19.20 20.27
CA THR A 121 9.72 18.43 19.54
C THR A 121 9.07 17.16 19.01
N VAL A 122 9.06 17.02 17.70
CA VAL A 122 8.59 15.80 17.05
C VAL A 122 9.76 14.84 16.95
N ALA A 123 9.57 13.61 17.41
CA ALA A 123 10.54 12.55 17.17
C ALA A 123 10.51 12.19 15.68
N SER A 124 11.65 12.31 15.00
CA SER A 124 11.83 11.80 13.64
C SER A 124 12.05 10.28 13.74
N ILE A 125 10.95 9.54 13.67
CA ILE A 125 10.95 8.07 13.73
C ILE A 125 10.22 7.55 12.51
N ASP A 126 10.89 6.71 11.75
CA ASP A 126 10.29 5.99 10.63
C ASP A 126 9.33 4.94 11.15
N PHE A 127 8.19 4.80 10.51
CA PHE A 127 7.18 3.83 10.88
C PHE A 127 6.63 3.14 9.63
N LEU A 128 6.68 1.80 9.60
CA LEU A 128 6.26 0.97 8.47
C LEU A 128 6.88 1.43 7.13
N GLY A 129 8.20 1.69 7.12
CA GLY A 129 8.93 2.14 5.94
C GLY A 129 8.66 3.58 5.50
N VAL A 130 7.80 4.30 6.21
CA VAL A 130 7.49 5.70 5.93
C VAL A 130 8.44 6.59 6.74
N THR A 131 9.25 7.40 6.04
CA THR A 131 10.12 8.37 6.69
C THR A 131 9.30 9.34 7.53
N ASP A 132 9.71 9.55 8.80
CA ASP A 132 8.98 10.34 9.78
C ASP A 132 7.51 9.88 9.96
N GLY A 133 7.22 8.59 9.74
CA GLY A 133 5.87 8.02 9.81
C GLY A 133 5.22 8.15 11.17
N ALA A 134 6.00 8.18 12.26
CA ALA A 134 5.52 8.39 13.63
C ALA A 134 5.28 9.88 13.96
N SER A 135 5.51 10.80 13.04
CA SER A 135 5.25 12.23 13.27
C SER A 135 3.75 12.49 13.42
N PRO A 136 3.35 13.33 14.39
CA PRO A 136 1.94 13.59 14.66
C PRO A 136 1.17 14.07 13.44
N PHE A 137 -0.01 13.49 13.22
CA PHE A 137 -0.92 13.80 12.12
C PHE A 137 -0.39 13.57 10.71
N ARG A 138 0.77 12.89 10.56
CA ARG A 138 1.17 12.39 9.25
C ARG A 138 0.25 11.25 8.85
N VAL A 139 -0.43 11.39 7.73
CA VAL A 139 -1.31 10.37 7.17
C VAL A 139 -0.86 10.02 5.76
N MET A 140 -0.65 8.74 5.51
CA MET A 140 -0.33 8.20 4.20
C MET A 140 -1.28 7.05 3.87
N PRO A 141 -2.10 7.17 2.81
CA PRO A 141 -2.98 6.08 2.41
C PRO A 141 -2.18 4.87 1.91
N PRO A 142 -2.48 3.65 2.38
CA PRO A 142 -1.89 2.44 1.84
C PRO A 142 -2.27 2.28 0.36
N ARG A 143 -1.27 2.19 -0.53
CA ARG A 143 -1.50 2.02 -1.96
C ARG A 143 -0.26 1.45 -2.67
N TRP A 144 -0.46 0.92 -3.85
CA TRP A 144 0.62 0.62 -4.77
C TRP A 144 1.04 1.90 -5.50
N SER A 145 2.30 2.31 -5.39
CA SER A 145 2.89 3.40 -6.17
C SER A 145 3.26 2.93 -7.58
N THR A 146 3.61 1.64 -7.70
CA THR A 146 3.80 0.94 -8.96
C THR A 146 3.08 -0.39 -8.91
N SER A 147 2.33 -0.72 -9.98
CA SER A 147 1.64 -2.01 -10.14
C SER A 147 1.47 -2.31 -11.63
N LYS A 148 2.39 -3.10 -12.18
CA LYS A 148 2.38 -3.51 -13.58
C LYS A 148 2.44 -5.03 -13.69
N ILE A 149 1.94 -5.57 -14.80
CA ILE A 149 2.03 -7.01 -15.12
C ILE A 149 2.39 -7.18 -16.59
N SER A 150 3.21 -8.19 -16.86
CA SER A 150 3.58 -8.61 -18.21
C SER A 150 3.70 -10.12 -18.31
N GLN A 151 3.91 -10.61 -19.52
CA GLN A 151 4.12 -12.02 -19.81
C GLN A 151 5.28 -12.24 -20.77
N SER A 152 5.82 -13.46 -20.76
CA SER A 152 6.93 -13.86 -21.63
C SER A 152 6.51 -14.45 -22.97
N VAL A 153 5.33 -15.09 -23.06
CA VAL A 153 4.94 -15.87 -24.25
C VAL A 153 3.43 -15.74 -24.54
N PRO A 154 3.03 -15.21 -25.71
CA PRO A 154 1.64 -15.04 -26.11
C PRO A 154 1.08 -16.23 -26.93
N PHE A 155 1.52 -17.47 -26.70
CA PHE A 155 1.09 -18.62 -27.53
C PHE A 155 0.23 -19.61 -26.78
N PRO A 156 -0.73 -20.30 -27.48
CA PRO A 156 -1.62 -21.26 -26.84
C PRO A 156 -0.88 -22.44 -26.22
N GLY A 157 -1.27 -22.80 -24.99
CA GLY A 157 -0.74 -23.96 -24.27
C GLY A 157 0.74 -23.86 -23.88
N ALA A 158 1.40 -22.74 -24.11
CA ALA A 158 2.78 -22.54 -23.74
C ALA A 158 2.92 -22.31 -22.23
N ALA A 159 4.06 -22.73 -21.66
CA ALA A 159 4.49 -22.27 -20.34
C ALA A 159 4.83 -20.77 -20.44
N ASN A 160 4.19 -19.98 -19.61
CA ASN A 160 4.24 -18.52 -19.68
C ASN A 160 4.63 -17.96 -18.32
N THR A 161 5.72 -17.23 -18.26
CA THR A 161 6.12 -16.52 -17.06
C THR A 161 5.43 -15.18 -17.02
N LEU A 162 4.60 -14.98 -15.98
CA LEU A 162 4.04 -13.69 -15.64
C LEU A 162 5.00 -12.95 -14.71
N SER A 163 5.25 -11.68 -15.02
CA SER A 163 6.12 -10.79 -14.24
C SER A 163 5.30 -9.63 -13.70
N VAL A 164 5.26 -9.48 -12.38
CA VAL A 164 4.49 -8.44 -11.70
C VAL A 164 5.45 -7.49 -11.00
N LEU A 165 5.44 -6.22 -11.42
CA LEU A 165 6.25 -5.15 -10.86
C LEU A 165 5.44 -4.39 -9.84
N LEU A 166 5.90 -4.35 -8.58
CA LEU A 166 5.20 -3.79 -7.44
C LEU A 166 6.08 -2.85 -6.64
N GLN A 167 5.49 -1.75 -6.20
CA GLN A 167 6.08 -0.87 -5.19
C GLN A 167 4.96 -0.36 -4.28
N SER A 168 5.10 -0.56 -2.98
CA SER A 168 4.12 -0.13 -1.97
C SER A 168 4.51 1.19 -1.32
N THR A 169 3.53 1.91 -0.77
CA THR A 169 3.78 3.14 0.01
C THR A 169 4.10 2.87 1.47
N ILE A 170 3.84 1.66 1.97
CA ILE A 170 4.12 1.24 3.35
C ILE A 170 4.64 -0.19 3.37
N ASP A 171 5.31 -0.57 4.45
CA ASP A 171 5.73 -1.96 4.69
C ASP A 171 4.52 -2.87 4.89
N LEU A 172 4.59 -4.08 4.28
CA LEU A 172 3.67 -5.16 4.60
C LEU A 172 4.42 -6.20 5.43
N GLN A 173 4.07 -6.30 6.70
CA GLN A 173 4.77 -7.16 7.65
C GLN A 173 4.16 -8.56 7.69
N GLY A 174 4.98 -9.59 7.65
CA GLY A 174 4.54 -10.97 7.80
C GLY A 174 3.96 -11.28 9.18
N SER A 175 4.45 -10.61 10.23
CA SER A 175 3.90 -10.70 11.59
C SER A 175 2.42 -10.30 11.67
N ASP A 176 1.95 -9.46 10.75
CA ASP A 176 0.56 -9.01 10.65
C ASP A 176 -0.27 -9.89 9.69
N VAL A 177 0.28 -11.02 9.27
CA VAL A 177 -0.33 -11.95 8.30
C VAL A 177 -0.66 -11.22 6.98
N SER A 178 0.28 -10.41 6.53
CA SER A 178 0.09 -9.62 5.30
C SER A 178 0.02 -10.51 4.07
N THR A 179 -0.96 -10.25 3.22
CA THR A 179 -1.19 -10.96 1.95
C THR A 179 -1.32 -10.00 0.79
N ILE A 180 -0.77 -10.40 -0.35
CA ILE A 180 -0.95 -9.74 -1.65
C ILE A 180 -1.75 -10.69 -2.52
N THR A 181 -2.87 -10.25 -3.06
CA THR A 181 -3.73 -11.07 -3.91
C THR A 181 -3.79 -10.49 -5.31
N ILE A 182 -3.39 -11.29 -6.30
CA ILE A 182 -3.53 -10.96 -7.72
C ILE A 182 -4.74 -11.74 -8.24
N THR A 183 -5.74 -11.04 -8.78
CA THR A 183 -7.03 -11.65 -9.12
C THR A 183 -7.35 -11.53 -10.59
N ASN A 184 -8.21 -12.46 -11.07
CA ASN A 184 -8.67 -12.52 -12.46
C ASN A 184 -7.57 -12.86 -13.48
N ILE A 185 -6.64 -13.76 -13.12
CA ILE A 185 -5.67 -14.35 -14.06
C ILE A 185 -6.41 -15.40 -14.91
N SER A 186 -7.41 -14.91 -15.67
CA SER A 186 -8.38 -15.77 -16.36
C SER A 186 -7.76 -16.51 -17.55
N GLY A 187 -8.07 -17.80 -17.67
CA GLY A 187 -7.58 -18.66 -18.75
C GLY A 187 -6.21 -19.28 -18.46
N ALA A 188 -5.50 -18.83 -17.45
CA ALA A 188 -4.29 -19.48 -17.00
C ALA A 188 -4.59 -20.81 -16.31
N PHE A 189 -3.72 -21.79 -16.48
CA PHE A 189 -3.78 -23.08 -15.81
C PHE A 189 -2.51 -23.33 -15.00
N VAL A 190 -2.69 -23.82 -13.79
CA VAL A 190 -1.64 -24.31 -12.89
C VAL A 190 -2.07 -25.69 -12.43
N GLU A 191 -1.16 -26.66 -12.45
CA GLU A 191 -1.47 -28.05 -12.11
C GLU A 191 -1.71 -28.26 -10.62
N GLU A 192 -0.97 -27.53 -9.79
CA GLU A 192 -0.99 -27.62 -8.32
C GLU A 192 -1.72 -26.41 -7.70
N ASP A 193 -2.09 -26.53 -6.41
CA ASP A 193 -2.71 -25.43 -5.65
C ASP A 193 -1.70 -24.34 -5.25
N TRP A 194 -0.44 -24.47 -5.64
CA TRP A 194 0.61 -23.48 -5.41
C TRP A 194 1.54 -23.33 -6.61
N VAL A 195 2.19 -22.20 -6.68
CA VAL A 195 3.22 -21.91 -7.70
C VAL A 195 4.50 -21.45 -7.02
N ASP A 196 5.63 -21.88 -7.58
CA ASP A 196 6.92 -21.32 -7.22
C ASP A 196 6.99 -19.86 -7.68
N VAL A 197 7.52 -19.01 -6.80
CA VAL A 197 7.64 -17.57 -7.04
C VAL A 197 9.09 -17.16 -6.93
N ARG A 198 9.62 -16.56 -7.98
CA ARG A 198 10.92 -15.89 -7.93
C ARG A 198 10.70 -14.41 -7.64
N VAL A 199 11.41 -13.89 -6.65
CA VAL A 199 11.32 -12.48 -6.25
C VAL A 199 12.66 -11.79 -6.50
N VAL A 200 12.61 -10.64 -7.16
CA VAL A 200 13.73 -9.74 -7.35
C VAL A 200 13.38 -8.43 -6.66
N LYS A 201 14.25 -7.91 -5.80
CA LYS A 201 14.10 -6.64 -5.10
C LYS A 201 15.18 -5.70 -5.56
N ASP A 202 14.81 -4.52 -6.08
CA ASP A 202 15.74 -3.49 -6.55
C ASP A 202 16.82 -4.06 -7.52
N GLY A 203 16.40 -4.97 -8.42
CA GLY A 203 17.27 -5.65 -9.38
C GLY A 203 18.10 -6.81 -8.81
N VAL A 204 17.96 -7.17 -7.54
CA VAL A 204 18.69 -8.26 -6.89
C VAL A 204 17.75 -9.38 -6.48
N GLN A 205 18.08 -10.63 -6.84
CA GLN A 205 17.25 -11.76 -6.42
C GLN A 205 17.25 -11.90 -4.89
N VAL A 206 16.06 -11.99 -4.31
CA VAL A 206 15.87 -12.19 -2.87
C VAL A 206 16.38 -13.59 -2.51
N ALA A 207 17.25 -13.65 -1.51
CA ALA A 207 17.73 -14.91 -0.97
C ALA A 207 16.75 -15.41 0.12
N GLY A 208 16.23 -16.62 -0.04
CA GLY A 208 15.22 -17.19 0.85
C GLY A 208 13.78 -16.88 0.43
N ALA A 209 12.84 -17.22 1.28
CA ALA A 209 11.42 -17.06 1.01
C ALA A 209 10.91 -15.72 1.53
N LEU A 210 10.43 -14.84 0.64
CA LEU A 210 9.65 -13.66 1.01
C LEU A 210 8.16 -14.04 1.22
N PHE A 211 7.66 -14.98 0.39
CA PHE A 211 6.28 -15.45 0.46
C PHE A 211 6.25 -16.92 0.87
N CYS A 212 5.46 -17.24 1.90
CA CYS A 212 5.38 -18.58 2.49
C CYS A 212 4.01 -19.19 2.25
N GLU A 213 3.94 -20.08 1.27
CA GLU A 213 2.82 -20.99 1.07
C GLU A 213 3.38 -22.41 0.86
N GLY A 214 2.61 -23.45 1.14
CA GLY A 214 3.04 -24.83 0.91
C GLY A 214 4.12 -25.36 1.87
N GLY A 215 4.53 -24.60 2.90
CA GLY A 215 5.36 -25.10 4.02
C GLY A 215 6.88 -25.15 3.75
N SER A 216 7.40 -24.44 2.73
CA SER A 216 8.84 -24.34 2.49
C SER A 216 9.34 -22.95 2.85
N ASP A 217 10.26 -22.87 3.82
CA ASP A 217 10.94 -21.62 4.19
C ASP A 217 12.17 -21.32 3.31
N SER A 218 12.45 -22.15 2.32
CA SER A 218 13.66 -22.03 1.50
C SER A 218 13.47 -21.30 0.17
N SER A 219 12.23 -21.25 -0.34
CA SER A 219 11.87 -20.55 -1.59
C SER A 219 10.49 -19.93 -1.48
N SER A 220 10.32 -18.77 -2.11
CA SER A 220 9.00 -18.13 -2.14
C SER A 220 8.00 -18.96 -2.96
N SER A 221 6.77 -19.06 -2.46
CA SER A 221 5.65 -19.71 -3.13
C SER A 221 4.35 -18.94 -2.91
N GLY A 222 3.43 -19.07 -3.84
CA GLY A 222 2.09 -18.47 -3.79
C GLY A 222 1.01 -19.53 -3.92
N ARG A 223 -0.14 -19.33 -3.27
CA ARG A 223 -1.30 -20.19 -3.37
C ARG A 223 -2.12 -19.85 -4.60
N TRP A 224 -2.30 -20.85 -5.46
CA TRP A 224 -3.15 -20.75 -6.64
C TRP A 224 -4.58 -21.17 -6.32
N ARG A 225 -5.56 -20.37 -6.73
CA ARG A 225 -6.98 -20.68 -6.67
C ARG A 225 -7.53 -20.90 -8.07
N ALA A 226 -7.60 -22.15 -8.48
CA ALA A 226 -7.97 -22.52 -9.86
C ALA A 226 -9.41 -22.13 -10.24
N ASP A 227 -10.31 -22.05 -9.27
CA ASP A 227 -11.72 -21.69 -9.44
C ASP A 227 -11.93 -20.21 -9.80
N THR A 228 -11.08 -19.34 -9.31
CA THR A 228 -11.16 -17.88 -9.52
C THR A 228 -10.04 -17.33 -10.40
N GLY A 229 -8.96 -18.09 -10.60
CA GLY A 229 -7.74 -17.63 -11.26
C GLY A 229 -7.01 -16.58 -10.42
N ASP A 230 -6.94 -16.79 -9.10
CA ASP A 230 -6.28 -15.88 -8.19
C ASP A 230 -4.96 -16.47 -7.67
N LEU A 231 -3.96 -15.62 -7.52
CA LEU A 231 -2.71 -15.92 -6.84
C LEU A 231 -2.65 -15.14 -5.52
N VAL A 232 -2.51 -15.86 -4.42
CA VAL A 232 -2.35 -15.30 -3.06
C VAL A 232 -0.90 -15.48 -2.62
N LEU A 233 -0.25 -14.39 -2.28
CA LEU A 233 1.12 -14.32 -1.80
C LEU A 233 1.09 -13.88 -0.32
N SER A 234 1.41 -14.78 0.59
CA SER A 234 1.46 -14.48 2.04
C SER A 234 2.88 -14.13 2.43
N VAL A 235 3.13 -12.94 2.96
CA VAL A 235 4.45 -12.54 3.45
C VAL A 235 4.84 -13.45 4.62
N CYS A 236 6.05 -14.02 4.59
CA CYS A 236 6.52 -14.91 5.66
C CYS A 236 6.57 -14.17 7.00
N GLU A 237 6.27 -14.83 8.11
CA GLU A 237 6.10 -14.24 9.46
C GLU A 237 7.25 -13.30 9.88
N ARG A 238 8.49 -13.61 9.45
CA ARG A 238 9.70 -12.85 9.81
C ARG A 238 10.18 -11.90 8.73
N GLU A 239 9.48 -11.86 7.63
CA GLU A 239 9.85 -11.06 6.46
C GLU A 239 8.98 -9.82 6.36
N VAL A 240 9.47 -8.88 5.57
CA VAL A 240 8.80 -7.61 5.28
C VAL A 240 8.86 -7.35 3.79
N PHE A 241 7.72 -7.09 3.18
CA PHE A 241 7.66 -6.48 1.87
C PHE A 241 7.82 -4.96 2.08
N GLU A 242 9.04 -4.46 1.86
CA GLU A 242 9.43 -3.11 2.26
C GLU A 242 8.81 -2.04 1.36
N ALA A 243 8.42 -0.93 1.98
CA ALA A 243 7.93 0.26 1.29
C ALA A 243 9.00 0.85 0.36
N ILE A 244 8.54 1.48 -0.73
CA ILE A 244 9.38 2.24 -1.69
C ILE A 244 10.39 1.38 -2.46
N SER A 245 10.66 0.14 -2.03
CA SER A 245 11.47 -0.83 -2.79
C SER A 245 10.68 -1.38 -3.97
N GLU A 246 11.36 -1.59 -5.09
CA GLU A 246 10.77 -2.19 -6.29
C GLU A 246 10.90 -3.70 -6.24
N TYR A 247 9.79 -4.41 -6.36
CA TYR A 247 9.75 -5.86 -6.39
C TYR A 247 9.24 -6.35 -7.73
N GLU A 248 10.01 -7.24 -8.36
CA GLU A 248 9.54 -8.04 -9.48
C GLU A 248 9.21 -9.45 -8.97
N VAL A 249 7.97 -9.86 -9.13
CA VAL A 249 7.44 -11.15 -8.74
C VAL A 249 7.15 -11.96 -9.99
N HIS A 250 7.89 -13.06 -10.19
CA HIS A 250 7.77 -13.92 -11.36
C HIS A 250 7.17 -15.28 -10.97
N PHE A 251 6.21 -15.74 -11.73
CA PHE A 251 5.62 -17.07 -11.58
C PHE A 251 5.18 -17.61 -12.95
N THR A 252 5.15 -18.94 -13.07
CA THR A 252 4.84 -19.60 -14.34
C THR A 252 3.45 -20.21 -14.32
N VAL A 253 2.70 -19.96 -15.39
CA VAL A 253 1.39 -20.57 -15.66
C VAL A 253 1.38 -21.18 -17.04
N THR A 254 0.39 -22.02 -17.36
CA THR A 254 0.16 -22.49 -18.72
C THR A 254 -0.92 -21.63 -19.37
N ASN A 255 -0.65 -21.12 -20.56
CA ASN A 255 -1.62 -20.35 -21.34
C ASN A 255 -2.83 -21.19 -21.75
N PRO A 256 -4.00 -20.57 -21.96
CA PRO A 256 -5.15 -21.27 -22.54
C PRO A 256 -4.84 -21.83 -23.94
N GLN A 257 -5.57 -22.88 -24.33
CA GLN A 257 -5.41 -23.50 -25.65
C GLN A 257 -6.03 -22.68 -26.80
N ALA A 258 -6.90 -21.75 -26.47
CA ALA A 258 -7.55 -20.86 -27.43
C ALA A 258 -6.96 -19.46 -27.39
N ALA A 259 -7.04 -18.73 -28.50
CA ALA A 259 -6.73 -17.31 -28.53
C ALA A 259 -7.66 -16.55 -27.57
N GLN A 260 -7.10 -15.59 -26.85
CA GLN A 260 -7.87 -14.69 -26.00
C GLN A 260 -7.24 -13.29 -25.95
N LEU A 261 -8.06 -12.29 -25.69
CA LEU A 261 -7.59 -10.95 -25.33
C LEU A 261 -7.07 -10.95 -23.90
N SER A 262 -6.14 -10.06 -23.59
CA SER A 262 -5.65 -9.87 -22.23
C SER A 262 -6.81 -9.57 -21.28
N PRO A 263 -6.99 -10.34 -20.19
CA PRO A 263 -7.99 -10.04 -19.16
C PRO A 263 -7.55 -8.84 -18.32
N SER A 264 -8.50 -8.16 -17.71
CA SER A 264 -8.18 -7.15 -16.71
C SER A 264 -7.74 -7.85 -15.42
N VAL A 265 -6.47 -7.82 -15.11
CA VAL A 265 -5.89 -8.36 -13.87
C VAL A 265 -5.87 -7.28 -12.78
N PHE A 266 -6.17 -7.66 -11.54
CA PHE A 266 -6.24 -6.74 -10.42
C PHE A 266 -5.33 -7.20 -9.28
N ILE A 267 -4.99 -6.25 -8.40
CA ILE A 267 -4.20 -6.48 -7.20
C ILE A 267 -4.84 -5.80 -6.00
N GLU A 268 -4.75 -6.44 -4.85
CA GLU A 268 -5.12 -5.92 -3.54
C GLU A 268 -4.16 -6.47 -2.48
N ALA A 269 -4.13 -5.84 -1.30
CA ALA A 269 -3.39 -6.39 -0.17
C ALA A 269 -4.15 -6.18 1.14
N SER A 270 -3.84 -7.03 2.14
CA SER A 270 -4.38 -6.96 3.49
C SER A 270 -3.34 -7.38 4.51
N GLY A 271 -3.60 -7.17 5.80
CA GLY A 271 -2.69 -7.45 6.90
C GLY A 271 -2.33 -6.17 7.64
N THR A 272 -1.06 -5.73 7.60
CA THR A 272 -0.60 -4.48 8.22
C THR A 272 -1.51 -3.29 7.85
N ALA A 273 -1.95 -3.25 6.59
CA ALA A 273 -2.99 -2.33 6.13
C ALA A 273 -3.77 -2.91 4.95
N THR A 274 -4.90 -2.31 4.63
CA THR A 274 -5.73 -2.71 3.48
C THR A 274 -5.43 -1.82 2.28
N PHE A 275 -4.96 -2.44 1.20
CA PHE A 275 -4.81 -1.79 -0.11
C PHE A 275 -6.06 -2.09 -0.93
N ALA A 276 -6.73 -1.04 -1.37
CA ALA A 276 -7.91 -1.20 -2.20
C ALA A 276 -7.56 -1.92 -3.52
N LYS A 277 -8.48 -2.75 -4.00
CA LYS A 277 -8.36 -3.43 -5.28
C LYS A 277 -8.18 -2.43 -6.40
N GLN A 278 -7.10 -2.59 -7.19
CA GLN A 278 -6.80 -1.77 -8.35
C GLN A 278 -6.35 -2.63 -9.53
N SER A 279 -6.47 -2.10 -10.75
CA SER A 279 -6.00 -2.78 -11.97
C SER A 279 -4.50 -2.75 -12.03
N LEU A 280 -3.89 -3.87 -12.41
CA LEU A 280 -2.50 -3.92 -12.84
C LEU A 280 -2.41 -3.35 -14.26
N ALA A 281 -1.46 -2.43 -14.48
CA ALA A 281 -1.19 -1.87 -15.79
C ALA A 281 -0.34 -2.85 -16.62
N GLY A 282 -0.53 -2.87 -17.95
CA GLY A 282 0.41 -3.51 -18.87
C GLY A 282 1.71 -2.71 -19.02
N LEU A 283 2.61 -3.21 -19.85
CA LEU A 283 3.77 -2.47 -20.29
C LEU A 283 3.38 -1.47 -21.39
N ASP A 284 4.17 -0.41 -21.57
CA ASP A 284 3.90 0.65 -22.53
C ASP A 284 4.86 0.59 -23.74
N GLY A 285 4.38 1.01 -24.91
CA GLY A 285 5.21 1.21 -26.11
C GLY A 285 5.83 -0.10 -26.64
N SER A 286 7.10 -0.06 -27.06
CA SER A 286 7.81 -1.22 -27.64
C SER A 286 8.12 -2.32 -26.61
N GLU A 287 8.04 -2.02 -25.32
CA GLU A 287 8.19 -3.03 -24.26
C GLU A 287 6.98 -3.98 -24.18
N ALA A 288 5.84 -3.55 -24.74
CA ALA A 288 4.63 -4.37 -24.84
C ALA A 288 4.71 -5.39 -26.00
N ASP A 289 5.68 -5.29 -26.89
CA ASP A 289 5.77 -6.17 -28.06
C ASP A 289 6.68 -7.37 -27.78
N VAL A 290 6.15 -8.57 -27.99
CA VAL A 290 6.87 -9.83 -27.83
C VAL A 290 6.68 -10.67 -29.09
N PHE A 291 7.77 -11.22 -29.65
CA PHE A 291 7.78 -11.98 -30.90
C PHE A 291 7.20 -11.21 -32.11
N GLY A 292 7.39 -9.90 -32.17
CA GLY A 292 6.83 -9.04 -33.21
C GLY A 292 5.31 -8.84 -33.10
N VAL A 293 4.72 -9.30 -32.00
CA VAL A 293 3.28 -9.18 -31.73
C VAL A 293 3.04 -7.94 -30.90
N ALA A 294 2.31 -7.00 -31.46
CA ALA A 294 1.91 -5.79 -30.74
C ALA A 294 1.04 -6.16 -29.53
N GLY A 295 1.41 -5.70 -28.33
CA GLY A 295 0.77 -6.05 -27.07
C GLY A 295 0.99 -7.53 -26.67
N GLY A 296 1.98 -8.23 -27.26
CA GLY A 296 2.30 -9.62 -26.93
C GLY A 296 2.77 -9.82 -25.50
N ALA A 297 3.26 -8.76 -24.83
CA ALA A 297 3.62 -8.77 -23.41
C ALA A 297 2.42 -8.53 -22.48
N ASP A 298 1.24 -8.19 -22.99
CA ASP A 298 0.04 -8.04 -22.15
C ASP A 298 -0.33 -9.37 -21.50
N ALA A 299 -0.50 -9.37 -20.19
CA ALA A 299 -0.72 -10.58 -19.43
C ALA A 299 -1.86 -11.43 -19.99
N LEU A 300 -1.56 -12.70 -20.31
CA LEU A 300 -2.51 -13.69 -20.85
C LEU A 300 -3.19 -13.29 -22.17
N PHE A 301 -2.62 -12.33 -22.89
CA PHE A 301 -2.94 -12.18 -24.31
C PHE A 301 -2.43 -13.42 -25.06
N VAL A 302 -3.30 -14.10 -25.78
CA VAL A 302 -2.93 -15.32 -26.50
C VAL A 302 -3.38 -15.25 -27.96
N MET A 303 -2.44 -15.40 -28.87
CA MET A 303 -2.69 -15.45 -30.29
C MET A 303 -2.24 -16.77 -30.91
N ILE A 304 -2.90 -17.18 -31.97
CA ILE A 304 -2.53 -18.39 -32.71
C ILE A 304 -1.52 -18.03 -33.79
N PRO A 305 -0.29 -18.60 -33.78
CA PRO A 305 0.65 -18.43 -34.86
C PRO A 305 0.10 -18.94 -36.19
N ALA A 306 0.22 -18.13 -37.24
CA ALA A 306 -0.32 -18.47 -38.56
C ALA A 306 0.54 -17.87 -39.71
N PHE A 307 0.38 -18.50 -40.86
CA PHE A 307 0.80 -17.89 -42.13
C PHE A 307 -0.33 -16.99 -42.65
N GLU A 308 -0.12 -15.70 -42.70
CA GLU A 308 -1.04 -14.73 -43.29
C GLU A 308 -1.03 -14.81 -44.83
N THR A 309 0.17 -15.04 -45.39
CA THR A 309 0.32 -15.30 -46.82
C THR A 309 1.07 -16.62 -47.04
N ARG A 310 0.55 -17.45 -47.91
CA ARG A 310 1.17 -18.70 -48.36
C ARG A 310 0.79 -18.92 -49.81
N SER A 311 1.64 -18.59 -50.74
CA SER A 311 1.38 -18.81 -52.14
C SER A 311 2.60 -19.42 -52.83
N ILE A 312 2.34 -20.17 -53.88
CA ILE A 312 3.39 -20.73 -54.71
C ILE A 312 3.01 -20.53 -56.19
N ALA A 313 3.98 -20.17 -56.99
CA ALA A 313 3.83 -19.92 -58.41
C ALA A 313 4.98 -20.54 -59.19
N GLN A 314 4.81 -20.68 -60.49
CA GLN A 314 5.86 -21.11 -61.43
C GLN A 314 5.97 -20.19 -62.62
N SER A 315 7.18 -20.02 -63.15
CA SER A 315 7.45 -19.14 -64.26
C SER A 315 7.22 -19.82 -65.63
N ASN A 316 7.23 -21.14 -65.69
CA ASN A 316 7.13 -21.90 -66.96
C ASN A 316 6.48 -23.28 -66.72
N PHE A 317 5.61 -23.71 -67.62
CA PHE A 317 4.96 -25.00 -67.57
C PHE A 317 5.32 -25.94 -68.72
N PHE A 318 6.23 -25.54 -69.64
CA PHE A 318 6.63 -26.33 -70.77
C PHE A 318 7.61 -27.46 -70.43
N SER A 319 7.41 -28.63 -70.96
CA SER A 319 8.31 -29.77 -70.78
C SER A 319 9.74 -29.47 -71.26
N GLY A 320 10.73 -29.88 -70.42
CA GLY A 320 12.14 -29.72 -70.70
C GLY A 320 12.67 -28.28 -70.64
N LYS A 321 11.88 -27.31 -70.17
CA LYS A 321 12.29 -25.93 -69.93
C LYS A 321 12.61 -25.67 -68.47
N GLN A 322 13.53 -24.74 -68.25
CA GLN A 322 13.78 -24.23 -66.90
C GLN A 322 12.52 -23.56 -66.35
N ASN A 323 12.26 -23.83 -65.07
CA ASN A 323 11.10 -23.34 -64.37
C ASN A 323 11.53 -22.81 -63.01
N LEU A 324 11.23 -21.55 -62.74
CA LEU A 324 11.45 -20.93 -61.42
C LEU A 324 10.15 -21.12 -60.60
N ILE A 325 10.29 -21.79 -59.47
CA ILE A 325 9.22 -21.92 -58.49
C ILE A 325 9.45 -20.80 -57.46
N THR A 326 8.45 -19.97 -57.25
CA THR A 326 8.45 -18.89 -56.28
C THR A 326 7.43 -19.17 -55.20
N ALA A 327 7.87 -19.26 -53.94
CA ALA A 327 7.00 -19.30 -52.78
C ALA A 327 7.04 -17.95 -52.07
N THR A 328 5.88 -17.43 -51.70
CA THR A 328 5.72 -16.23 -50.88
C THR A 328 5.06 -16.62 -49.58
N ILE A 329 5.70 -16.35 -48.47
CA ILE A 329 5.20 -16.60 -47.13
C ILE A 329 5.26 -15.31 -46.29
N MET A 330 4.27 -15.14 -45.42
CA MET A 330 4.20 -14.09 -44.39
C MET A 330 3.62 -14.70 -43.14
N THR A 331 4.23 -14.44 -42.01
CA THR A 331 3.78 -14.90 -40.69
C THR A 331 3.24 -13.74 -39.88
N ASN A 332 2.37 -14.01 -38.92
CA ASN A 332 1.86 -13.03 -37.96
C ASN A 332 2.72 -12.94 -36.69
N ILE A 333 3.88 -13.62 -36.69
CA ILE A 333 4.85 -13.60 -35.59
C ILE A 333 6.26 -13.54 -36.16
N ASP A 334 7.22 -13.07 -35.38
CA ASP A 334 8.63 -13.16 -35.70
C ASP A 334 9.11 -14.61 -35.58
N LEU A 335 9.85 -15.07 -36.59
CA LEU A 335 10.53 -16.35 -36.60
C LEU A 335 12.04 -16.09 -36.54
N ALA A 336 12.65 -16.29 -35.38
CA ALA A 336 14.08 -16.20 -35.20
C ALA A 336 14.73 -17.59 -35.16
N SER A 337 15.95 -17.73 -35.68
CA SER A 337 16.71 -18.99 -35.67
C SER A 337 17.26 -19.35 -34.30
N GLU A 338 17.40 -18.38 -33.41
CA GLU A 338 17.84 -18.55 -32.02
C GLU A 338 16.92 -17.72 -31.13
N HIS A 339 16.18 -18.41 -30.27
CA HIS A 339 15.59 -17.80 -29.09
C HIS A 339 16.50 -18.16 -27.94
N ASP A 340 17.34 -17.22 -27.52
CA ASP A 340 17.98 -17.29 -26.20
C ASP A 340 16.83 -17.21 -25.16
N SER A 341 16.61 -18.34 -24.52
CA SER A 341 15.63 -18.54 -23.45
C SER A 341 16.20 -18.14 -22.10
#